data_8df5964ccd681b2739f6b632dbc8019a
#
_entry.id   8df5964ccd681b2739f6b632dbc8019a
#
_cell.length_a   1.000
_cell.length_b   1.000
_cell.length_c   1.000
_cell.angle_alpha   90.00
_cell.angle_beta   90.00
_cell.angle_gamma   90.00
#
_symmetry.space_group_name_H-M   'P 1'
#
loop_
_entity.id
_entity.type
_entity.pdbx_description
1 polymer ?
#
loop_
_entity_poly.entity_id
_entity_poly.type
_entity_poly.pdbx_seq_one_letter_code
_entity_poly.pdbx_strand_id
1 'polypeptide(L)'
;MTALVIGGAASGKSAFAEQLAVSLSDGPRCYIATMQPFDDECRARIQRHREQRAGKGFATLECFTGLHHAVPPEKSTVLLECVSNLAANELYSPDGAGDGAVEAIVEGVRSLRRRCEHLVIVSNEVFSGGSSYAGDTLHYL
;
A
#
# COMPACT_ATOMS: atom_id res chain seq x y z
N MET A 1 4.64 -12.67 -10.02
CA MET A 1 4.01 -11.55 -10.75
C MET A 1 4.00 -10.29 -9.90
N THR A 2 4.25 -9.16 -10.51
CA THR A 2 4.11 -7.86 -9.86
C THR A 2 3.09 -7.04 -10.64
N ALA A 3 2.06 -6.54 -9.97
CA ALA A 3 0.99 -5.78 -10.59
C ALA A 3 0.79 -4.44 -9.85
N LEU A 4 0.51 -3.40 -10.61
CA LEU A 4 0.22 -2.08 -10.07
C LEU A 4 -1.23 -1.72 -10.40
N VAL A 5 -2.04 -1.43 -9.39
CA VAL A 5 -3.44 -1.05 -9.53
C VAL A 5 -3.57 0.43 -9.18
N ILE A 6 -3.94 1.23 -10.16
CA ILE A 6 -4.06 2.69 -10.00
C ILE A 6 -5.51 3.09 -10.22
N GLY A 7 -6.00 4.01 -9.41
CA GLY A 7 -7.34 4.57 -9.59
C GLY A 7 -7.60 5.68 -8.59
N GLY A 8 -8.61 6.48 -8.87
CA GLY A 8 -9.03 7.54 -7.96
C GLY A 8 -9.69 6.98 -6.70
N ALA A 9 -9.93 7.84 -5.73
CA ALA A 9 -10.67 7.49 -4.53
C ALA A 9 -12.06 6.98 -4.94
N ALA A 10 -12.55 5.95 -4.26
CA ALA A 10 -13.86 5.35 -4.52
C ALA A 10 -14.04 4.77 -5.94
N SER A 11 -12.96 4.42 -6.63
CA SER A 11 -13.03 3.83 -7.97
C SER A 11 -13.22 2.31 -7.96
N GLY A 12 -13.23 1.69 -6.77
CA GLY A 12 -13.30 0.24 -6.65
C GLY A 12 -11.97 -0.46 -6.79
N LYS A 13 -10.86 0.29 -6.83
CA LYS A 13 -9.52 -0.30 -6.99
C LYS A 13 -9.13 -1.24 -5.87
N SER A 14 -9.56 -0.96 -4.65
CA SER A 14 -9.25 -1.80 -3.49
C SER A 14 -9.87 -3.19 -3.64
N ALA A 15 -11.14 -3.27 -4.02
CA ALA A 15 -11.81 -4.55 -4.25
C ALA A 15 -11.19 -5.30 -5.42
N PHE A 16 -10.85 -4.58 -6.49
CA PHE A 16 -10.18 -5.18 -7.65
C PHE A 16 -8.82 -5.76 -7.27
N ALA A 17 -8.01 -5.01 -6.54
CA ALA A 17 -6.68 -5.45 -6.10
C ALA A 17 -6.76 -6.68 -5.20
N GLU A 18 -7.73 -6.71 -4.29
CA GLU A 18 -7.98 -7.85 -3.43
C GLU A 18 -8.34 -9.10 -4.22
N GLN A 19 -9.27 -8.97 -5.18
CA GLN A 19 -9.67 -10.07 -6.04
C GLN A 19 -8.49 -10.59 -6.85
N LEU A 20 -7.66 -9.70 -7.36
CA LEU A 20 -6.46 -10.08 -8.09
C LEU A 20 -5.51 -10.87 -7.19
N ALA A 21 -5.25 -10.40 -5.99
CA ALA A 21 -4.36 -11.07 -5.05
C ALA A 21 -4.88 -12.48 -4.70
N VAL A 22 -6.19 -12.60 -4.47
CA VAL A 22 -6.82 -13.89 -4.18
C VAL A 22 -6.70 -14.83 -5.37
N SER A 23 -6.84 -14.33 -6.60
CA SER A 23 -6.78 -15.15 -7.80
C SER A 23 -5.38 -15.66 -8.15
N LEU A 24 -4.34 -14.99 -7.67
CA LEU A 24 -2.96 -15.33 -8.03
C LEU A 24 -2.45 -16.60 -7.35
N SER A 25 -2.93 -16.89 -6.15
CA SER A 25 -2.45 -18.06 -5.40
C SER A 25 -3.41 -18.43 -4.28
N ASP A 26 -3.51 -19.72 -3.97
CA ASP A 26 -4.20 -20.23 -2.78
C ASP A 26 -3.29 -20.28 -1.55
N GLY A 27 -2.02 -19.90 -1.71
CA GLY A 27 -1.05 -19.91 -0.63
C GLY A 27 -1.22 -18.76 0.35
N PRO A 28 -0.20 -18.49 1.18
CA PRO A 28 -0.27 -17.41 2.17
C PRO A 28 -0.52 -16.06 1.51
N ARG A 29 -1.33 -15.22 2.16
CA ARG A 29 -1.61 -13.85 1.72
C ARG A 29 -1.28 -12.89 2.84
N CYS A 30 -0.62 -11.78 2.49
CA CYS A 30 -0.23 -10.75 3.45
C CYS A 30 -0.70 -9.39 2.94
N TYR A 31 -1.47 -8.69 3.76
CA TYR A 31 -1.91 -7.32 3.49
C TYR A 31 -0.99 -6.38 4.27
N ILE A 32 -0.29 -5.51 3.54
CA ILE A 32 0.54 -4.48 4.16
C ILE A 32 -0.28 -3.20 4.23
N ALA A 33 -0.61 -2.79 5.46
CA ALA A 33 -1.43 -1.63 5.74
C ALA A 33 -0.54 -0.42 6.02
N THR A 34 -0.69 0.63 5.23
CA THR A 34 0.14 1.84 5.33
C THR A 34 -0.60 3.03 5.93
N MET A 35 -1.92 2.95 6.08
CA MET A 35 -2.71 4.06 6.61
C MET A 35 -2.58 4.14 8.13
N GLN A 36 -2.15 5.31 8.62
CA GLN A 36 -2.08 5.57 10.05
C GLN A 36 -3.47 5.97 10.59
N PRO A 37 -3.85 5.50 11.79
CA PRO A 37 -5.16 5.81 12.36
C PRO A 37 -5.17 7.17 13.05
N PHE A 38 -4.97 8.26 12.29
CA PHE A 38 -4.85 9.61 12.84
C PHE A 38 -6.17 10.15 13.42
N ASP A 39 -7.29 9.85 12.78
CA ASP A 39 -8.60 10.39 13.15
C ASP A 39 -9.69 9.34 12.93
N ASP A 40 -10.93 9.72 13.23
CA ASP A 40 -12.07 8.80 13.12
C ASP A 40 -12.33 8.39 11.69
N GLU A 41 -12.11 9.28 10.73
CA GLU A 41 -12.28 8.96 9.31
C GLU A 41 -11.26 7.92 8.85
N CYS A 42 -10.00 8.08 9.22
CA CYS A 42 -8.95 7.10 8.92
C CYS A 42 -9.24 5.76 9.57
N ARG A 43 -9.66 5.77 10.83
CA ARG A 43 -10.01 4.54 11.54
C ARG A 43 -11.20 3.82 10.89
N ALA A 44 -12.20 4.58 10.43
CA ALA A 44 -13.36 4.00 9.73
C ALA A 44 -12.95 3.36 8.41
N ARG A 45 -12.05 4.00 7.66
CA ARG A 45 -11.53 3.44 6.39
C ARG A 45 -10.73 2.18 6.63
N ILE A 46 -9.88 2.16 7.64
CA ILE A 46 -9.11 0.98 8.04
C ILE A 46 -10.07 -0.16 8.37
N GLN A 47 -11.12 0.12 9.13
CA GLN A 47 -12.10 -0.90 9.51
C GLN A 47 -12.85 -1.45 8.30
N ARG A 48 -13.27 -0.59 7.37
CA ARG A 48 -13.91 -1.03 6.13
C ARG A 48 -13.02 -1.96 5.33
N HIS A 49 -11.73 -1.65 5.22
CA HIS A 49 -10.77 -2.51 4.51
C HIS A 49 -10.58 -3.84 5.22
N ARG A 50 -10.57 -3.86 6.54
CA ARG A 50 -10.50 -5.11 7.31
C ARG A 50 -11.73 -5.99 7.07
N GLU A 51 -12.91 -5.39 7.10
CA GLU A 51 -14.15 -6.11 6.85
C GLU A 51 -14.21 -6.66 5.42
N GLN A 52 -13.77 -5.87 4.45
CA GLN A 52 -13.76 -6.27 3.05
C GLN A 52 -12.91 -7.51 2.81
N ARG A 53 -11.76 -7.63 3.48
CA ARG A 53 -10.87 -8.77 3.28
C ARG A 53 -11.05 -9.90 4.31
N ALA A 54 -12.00 -9.75 5.21
CA ALA A 54 -12.28 -10.80 6.19
C ALA A 54 -12.67 -12.11 5.50
N GLY A 55 -12.14 -13.22 5.98
CA GLY A 55 -12.42 -14.54 5.40
C GLY A 55 -11.65 -14.85 4.13
N LYS A 56 -10.78 -13.97 3.66
CA LYS A 56 -9.99 -14.17 2.43
C LYS A 56 -8.56 -14.66 2.66
N GLY A 57 -8.24 -14.95 3.90
CA GLY A 57 -6.95 -15.55 4.25
C GLY A 57 -5.78 -14.58 4.32
N PHE A 58 -6.04 -13.28 4.47
CA PHE A 58 -4.98 -12.29 4.62
C PHE A 58 -4.51 -12.17 6.06
N ALA A 59 -3.18 -12.28 6.26
CA ALA A 59 -2.54 -11.77 7.47
C ALA A 59 -2.28 -10.28 7.29
N THR A 60 -2.45 -9.47 8.32
CA THR A 60 -2.22 -8.03 8.24
C THR A 60 -0.88 -7.67 8.87
N LEU A 61 -0.09 -6.90 8.14
CA LEU A 61 1.18 -6.33 8.60
C LEU A 61 1.09 -4.81 8.47
N GLU A 62 1.13 -4.10 9.59
CA GLU A 62 1.14 -2.64 9.56
C GLU A 62 2.55 -2.14 9.25
N CYS A 63 2.67 -1.24 8.27
CA CYS A 63 3.94 -0.66 7.90
C CYS A 63 3.72 0.78 7.45
N PHE A 64 3.96 1.71 8.33
CA PHE A 64 3.71 3.12 8.05
C PHE A 64 4.92 3.80 7.40
N THR A 65 6.12 3.33 7.71
CA THR A 65 7.39 3.76 7.13
C THR A 65 8.34 2.56 7.10
N GLY A 66 9.46 2.71 6.40
CA GLY A 66 10.49 1.66 6.40
C GLY A 66 10.04 0.36 5.77
N LEU A 67 9.43 0.44 4.59
CA LEU A 67 8.88 -0.74 3.91
C LEU A 67 9.91 -1.87 3.74
N HIS A 68 11.19 -1.54 3.62
CA HIS A 68 12.24 -2.55 3.48
C HIS A 68 12.41 -3.41 4.73
N HIS A 69 11.85 -3.00 5.87
CA HIS A 69 11.85 -3.81 7.09
C HIS A 69 10.64 -4.73 7.18
N ALA A 70 9.67 -4.62 6.27
CA ALA A 70 8.52 -5.50 6.25
C ALA A 70 8.92 -6.90 5.79
N VAL A 71 8.56 -7.92 6.57
CA VAL A 71 8.91 -9.31 6.27
C VAL A 71 7.63 -10.13 6.21
N PRO A 72 7.01 -10.22 5.02
CA PRO A 72 5.84 -11.09 4.84
C PRO A 72 6.26 -12.57 4.89
N PRO A 73 5.31 -13.50 5.09
CA PRO A 73 5.63 -14.91 5.01
C PRO A 73 6.26 -15.26 3.66
N GLU A 74 7.19 -16.20 3.66
CA GLU A 74 7.85 -16.64 2.42
C GLU A 74 6.83 -17.15 1.41
N LYS A 75 7.04 -16.80 0.14
CA LYS A 75 6.19 -17.20 -0.98
C LYS A 75 4.74 -16.77 -0.82
N SER A 76 4.50 -15.72 -0.05
CA SER A 76 3.15 -15.17 0.07
C SER A 76 2.80 -14.30 -1.13
N THR A 77 1.50 -14.10 -1.32
CA THR A 77 0.99 -13.04 -2.19
C THR A 77 0.80 -11.81 -1.31
N VAL A 78 1.48 -10.73 -1.64
CA VAL A 78 1.46 -9.49 -0.86
C VAL A 78 0.58 -8.47 -1.55
N LEU A 79 -0.35 -7.87 -0.80
CA LEU A 79 -1.15 -6.72 -1.23
C LEU A 79 -0.69 -5.51 -0.44
N LEU A 80 -0.04 -4.57 -1.11
CA LEU A 80 0.45 -3.33 -0.51
C LEU A 80 -0.56 -2.21 -0.77
N GLU A 81 -1.24 -1.76 0.25
CA GLU A 81 -2.27 -0.71 0.15
C GLU A 81 -2.02 0.39 1.18
N CYS A 82 -1.66 1.56 0.77
CA CYS A 82 -1.33 1.95 -0.58
C CYS A 82 -0.01 2.73 -0.58
N VAL A 83 0.61 2.82 -1.75
CA VAL A 83 1.87 3.53 -1.91
C VAL A 83 1.69 5.03 -1.68
N SER A 84 0.54 5.59 -2.01
CA SER A 84 0.26 7.03 -1.78
C SER A 84 0.33 7.38 -0.29
N ASN A 85 -0.28 6.56 0.57
CA ASN A 85 -0.19 6.76 2.02
C ASN A 85 1.23 6.56 2.52
N LEU A 86 1.91 5.56 2.00
CA LEU A 86 3.30 5.29 2.36
C LEU A 86 4.19 6.47 2.00
N ALA A 87 4.00 7.06 0.81
CA ALA A 87 4.76 8.22 0.37
C ALA A 87 4.53 9.41 1.30
N ALA A 88 3.28 9.68 1.67
CA ALA A 88 2.97 10.76 2.60
C ALA A 88 3.60 10.51 3.98
N ASN A 89 3.56 9.28 4.46
CA ASN A 89 4.19 8.94 5.73
C ASN A 89 5.70 9.12 5.69
N GLU A 90 6.35 8.71 4.60
CA GLU A 90 7.80 8.86 4.47
C GLU A 90 8.21 10.32 4.35
N LEU A 91 7.41 11.15 3.69
CA LEU A 91 7.71 12.57 3.52
C LEU A 91 7.49 13.37 4.80
N TYR A 92 6.43 13.09 5.56
CA TYR A 92 5.94 14.00 6.59
C TYR A 92 5.96 13.45 8.01
N SER A 93 6.05 12.14 8.21
CA SER A 93 6.10 11.58 9.56
C SER A 93 7.48 11.78 10.18
N PRO A 94 7.56 11.93 11.53
CA PRO A 94 8.86 12.02 12.21
C PRO A 94 9.79 10.85 11.94
N ASP A 95 9.22 9.65 11.74
CA ASP A 95 9.98 8.43 11.45
C ASP A 95 10.22 8.22 9.96
N GLY A 96 9.76 9.14 9.12
CA GLY A 96 9.88 9.03 7.68
C GLY A 96 11.25 9.42 7.16
N ALA A 97 11.51 9.07 5.90
CA ALA A 97 12.78 9.32 5.23
C ALA A 97 12.93 10.76 4.69
N GLY A 98 11.87 11.56 4.75
CA GLY A 98 11.92 12.94 4.25
C GLY A 98 12.29 13.00 2.78
N ASP A 99 13.36 13.70 2.45
CA ASP A 99 13.82 13.83 1.07
C ASP A 99 14.24 12.50 0.44
N GLY A 100 14.50 11.48 1.25
CA GLY A 100 14.83 10.13 0.78
C GLY A 100 13.61 9.22 0.59
N ALA A 101 12.39 9.78 0.58
CA ALA A 101 11.15 8.98 0.53
C ALA A 101 11.08 8.09 -0.72
N VAL A 102 11.43 8.63 -1.89
CA VAL A 102 11.36 7.86 -3.14
C VAL A 102 12.29 6.66 -3.08
N GLU A 103 13.52 6.87 -2.67
CA GLU A 103 14.52 5.80 -2.56
C GLU A 103 14.09 4.76 -1.52
N ALA A 104 13.53 5.19 -0.41
CA ALA A 104 13.05 4.30 0.65
C ALA A 104 11.92 3.39 0.13
N ILE A 105 10.98 3.95 -0.62
CA ILE A 105 9.87 3.19 -1.19
C ILE A 105 10.37 2.22 -2.25
N VAL A 106 11.22 2.68 -3.15
CA VAL A 106 11.79 1.82 -4.21
C VAL A 106 12.55 0.65 -3.60
N GLU A 107 13.38 0.90 -2.60
CA GLU A 107 14.11 -0.15 -1.91
C GLU A 107 13.16 -1.13 -1.20
N GLY A 108 12.11 -0.61 -0.59
CA GLY A 108 11.07 -1.43 0.05
C GLY A 108 10.36 -2.34 -0.94
N VAL A 109 9.97 -1.81 -2.10
CA VAL A 109 9.31 -2.59 -3.15
C VAL A 109 10.24 -3.67 -3.68
N ARG A 110 11.50 -3.33 -3.92
CA ARG A 110 12.51 -4.31 -4.35
C ARG A 110 12.68 -5.43 -3.33
N SER A 111 12.73 -5.09 -2.06
CA SER A 111 12.83 -6.07 -0.98
C SER A 111 11.63 -7.02 -0.96
N LEU A 112 10.41 -6.46 -1.09
CA LEU A 112 9.20 -7.28 -1.14
C LEU A 112 9.20 -8.22 -2.34
N ARG A 113 9.60 -7.74 -3.51
CA ARG A 113 9.64 -8.56 -4.72
C ARG A 113 10.58 -9.77 -4.58
N ARG A 114 11.65 -9.63 -3.82
CA ARG A 114 12.57 -10.72 -3.56
C ARG A 114 12.00 -11.74 -2.57
N ARG A 115 11.10 -11.30 -1.68
CA ARG A 115 10.60 -12.12 -0.56
C ARG A 115 9.27 -12.80 -0.84
N CYS A 116 8.45 -12.23 -1.71
CA CYS A 116 7.10 -12.74 -1.97
C CYS A 116 7.00 -13.44 -3.33
N GLU A 117 5.97 -14.25 -3.48
CA GLU A 117 5.65 -14.92 -4.75
C GLU A 117 5.02 -13.94 -5.74
N HIS A 118 4.02 -13.21 -5.27
CA HIS A 118 3.29 -12.22 -6.06
C HIS A 118 3.15 -10.93 -5.26
N LEU A 119 3.23 -9.80 -5.94
CA LEU A 119 3.09 -8.49 -5.31
C LEU A 119 2.06 -7.66 -6.07
N VAL A 120 1.00 -7.28 -5.38
CA VAL A 120 -0.03 -6.37 -5.90
C VAL A 120 0.11 -5.05 -5.16
N ILE A 121 0.35 -3.97 -5.89
CA ILE A 121 0.57 -2.63 -5.34
C ILE A 121 -0.61 -1.75 -5.70
N VAL A 122 -1.20 -1.09 -4.71
CA VAL A 122 -2.30 -0.14 -4.92
C VAL A 122 -1.76 1.27 -4.76
N SER A 123 -2.11 2.15 -5.69
CA SER A 123 -1.77 3.57 -5.62
C SER A 123 -2.96 4.42 -6.05
N ASN A 124 -3.18 5.54 -5.36
CA ASN A 124 -4.18 6.50 -5.78
C ASN A 124 -3.68 7.26 -7.00
N GLU A 125 -4.58 7.54 -7.94
CA GLU A 125 -4.28 8.43 -9.03
C GLU A 125 -4.49 9.87 -8.55
N VAL A 126 -3.39 10.64 -8.47
CA VAL A 126 -3.44 12.00 -7.96
C VAL A 126 -3.56 13.05 -9.06
N PHE A 127 -3.25 12.68 -10.31
CA PHE A 127 -3.35 13.59 -11.44
C PHE A 127 -4.80 13.92 -11.81
N SER A 128 -5.75 13.03 -11.56
CA SER A 128 -7.15 13.28 -11.86
C SER A 128 -7.76 14.37 -10.97
N GLY A 129 -7.07 14.77 -9.90
CA GLY A 129 -7.45 15.89 -9.06
C GLY A 129 -7.13 17.25 -9.66
N GLY A 130 -6.44 17.27 -10.80
CA GLY A 130 -6.15 18.50 -11.53
C GLY A 130 -5.13 19.40 -10.84
N SER A 131 -5.33 20.70 -11.01
CA SER A 131 -4.37 21.71 -10.57
C SER A 131 -4.26 21.89 -9.07
N SER A 132 -5.06 21.19 -8.28
CA SER A 132 -4.96 21.27 -6.82
C SER A 132 -3.71 20.61 -6.27
N TYR A 133 -3.04 19.79 -7.05
CA TYR A 133 -1.81 19.11 -6.63
C TYR A 133 -0.60 19.94 -7.01
N ALA A 134 0.05 20.53 -6.03
CA ALA A 134 1.21 21.37 -6.21
C ALA A 134 2.19 21.19 -5.04
N GLY A 135 3.40 21.68 -5.19
CA GLY A 135 4.41 21.62 -4.15
C GLY A 135 4.78 20.22 -3.73
N ASP A 136 4.62 19.89 -2.46
CA ASP A 136 5.04 18.61 -1.91
C ASP A 136 4.29 17.41 -2.50
N THR A 137 3.03 17.63 -2.91
CA THR A 137 2.27 16.56 -3.57
C THR A 137 2.92 16.15 -4.88
N LEU A 138 3.39 17.13 -5.65
CA LEU A 138 4.10 16.85 -6.90
C LEU A 138 5.43 16.15 -6.68
N HIS A 139 6.02 16.27 -5.50
CA HIS A 139 7.31 15.67 -5.19
C HIS A 139 7.30 14.15 -5.36
N TYR A 140 6.19 13.47 -5.09
CA TYR A 140 6.14 12.02 -5.24
C TYR A 140 5.28 11.53 -6.41
N LEU A 141 4.78 12.46 -7.20
CA LEU A 141 4.12 12.09 -8.46
C LEU A 141 5.14 11.73 -9.51
#